data_64ceff88abc082c151cff8b5c06dfaa0
#
_entry.id   64ceff88abc082c151cff8b5c06dfaa0
#
_cell.length_a   1.000
_cell.length_b   1.000
_cell.length_c   1.000
_cell.angle_alpha   90.00
_cell.angle_beta   90.00
_cell.angle_gamma   90.00
#
_symmetry.space_group_name_H-M   'P 1'
#
loop_
_entity.id
_entity.type
_entity.pdbx_description
1 polymer ?
#
loop_
_entity_poly.entity_id
_entity_poly.type
_entity_poly.pdbx_seq_one_letter_code
_entity_poly.pdbx_strand_id
1 'polypeptide(L)'
;MAFLQFLIPFEMLIFNLITINFCCHRKYSLFKTVLGLAGFTAAFYLVLIFVFRYTMEGDARAALTGFLYLIPFRFLYKEKPSLLFVITCMCWVYTLGIVSLSIQTAALFWPDQGLLSVFILVTLLFFGTIVPFFSRMVPKYVFILENIPFFGKNWYRCLALSTCVNFFLLLLVHIYLLSAEPSFMNLAILAMLLSAVWISYLILYMVVLGSVQMNRLKKAALQDPLTGLGNRAMLLEDLAVLIRSDSVFSILFMDLDR
;
A
#
# COMPACT_ATOMS: atom_id res chain seq x y z
N MET A 1 -27.82 -16.02 -8.44
CA MET A 1 -26.62 -15.63 -9.24
C MET A 1 -26.32 -14.12 -9.13
N ALA A 2 -27.27 -13.22 -9.40
CA ALA A 2 -27.03 -11.76 -9.31
C ALA A 2 -26.46 -11.26 -7.96
N PHE A 3 -26.82 -11.85 -6.83
CA PHE A 3 -26.34 -11.45 -5.50
C PHE A 3 -24.85 -11.73 -5.30
N LEU A 4 -24.34 -12.86 -5.80
CA LEU A 4 -22.90 -13.23 -5.67
C LEU A 4 -21.98 -12.27 -6.43
N GLN A 5 -22.45 -11.66 -7.53
CA GLN A 5 -21.68 -10.68 -8.31
C GLN A 5 -21.33 -9.42 -7.49
N PHE A 6 -22.15 -9.07 -6.51
CA PHE A 6 -21.90 -7.94 -5.62
C PHE A 6 -21.10 -8.29 -4.39
N LEU A 7 -21.13 -9.56 -3.94
CA LEU A 7 -20.43 -9.98 -2.71
C LEU A 7 -18.91 -9.95 -2.87
N ILE A 8 -18.37 -10.43 -3.97
CA ILE A 8 -16.91 -10.45 -4.21
C ILE A 8 -16.30 -9.03 -4.19
N PRO A 9 -16.81 -8.06 -4.98
CA PRO A 9 -16.35 -6.67 -4.90
C PRO A 9 -16.55 -6.04 -3.51
N PHE A 10 -17.60 -6.43 -2.81
CA PHE A 10 -17.89 -5.92 -1.47
C PHE A 10 -16.89 -6.45 -0.43
N GLU A 11 -16.51 -7.74 -0.47
CA GLU A 11 -15.45 -8.30 0.35
C GLU A 11 -14.11 -7.61 0.08
N MET A 12 -13.73 -7.44 -1.19
CA MET A 12 -12.52 -6.69 -1.58
C MET A 12 -12.52 -5.28 -0.99
N LEU A 13 -13.66 -4.60 -1.10
CA LEU A 13 -13.81 -3.24 -0.60
C LEU A 13 -13.62 -3.19 0.92
N ILE A 14 -14.26 -4.08 1.68
CA ILE A 14 -14.13 -4.14 3.15
C ILE A 14 -12.65 -4.32 3.52
N PHE A 15 -11.94 -5.27 2.91
CA PHE A 15 -10.51 -5.49 3.17
C PHE A 15 -9.67 -4.26 2.87
N ASN A 16 -9.92 -3.61 1.74
CA ASN A 16 -9.21 -2.39 1.36
C ASN A 16 -9.46 -1.25 2.34
N LEU A 17 -10.73 -1.04 2.76
CA LEU A 17 -11.10 0.01 3.73
C LEU A 17 -10.46 -0.25 5.11
N ILE A 18 -10.44 -1.50 5.56
CA ILE A 18 -9.76 -1.88 6.80
C ILE A 18 -8.26 -1.59 6.69
N THR A 19 -7.61 -2.02 5.60
CA THR A 19 -6.16 -1.81 5.38
C THR A 19 -5.81 -0.32 5.33
N ILE A 20 -6.58 0.49 4.61
CA ILE A 20 -6.40 1.95 4.55
C ILE A 20 -6.54 2.57 5.94
N ASN A 21 -7.52 2.13 6.72
CA ASN A 21 -7.71 2.63 8.09
C ASN A 21 -6.55 2.28 9.04
N PHE A 22 -5.79 1.21 8.76
CA PHE A 22 -4.55 0.89 9.47
C PHE A 22 -3.35 1.71 8.98
N CYS A 23 -3.30 2.01 7.68
CA CYS A 23 -2.18 2.74 7.05
C CYS A 23 -2.29 4.27 7.14
N CYS A 24 -3.47 4.81 7.45
CA CYS A 24 -3.75 6.25 7.40
C CYS A 24 -4.21 6.79 8.75
N HIS A 25 -3.88 8.06 9.01
CA HIS A 25 -4.33 8.79 10.20
C HIS A 25 -5.69 9.45 9.94
N ARG A 26 -6.69 9.07 10.72
CA ARG A 26 -8.05 9.61 10.62
C ARG A 26 -8.11 11.09 11.07
N LYS A 27 -8.94 11.89 10.42
CA LYS A 27 -9.30 13.24 10.87
C LYS A 27 -10.37 13.22 11.95
N TYR A 28 -11.23 12.20 11.93
CA TYR A 28 -12.40 12.08 12.79
C TYR A 28 -12.35 10.79 13.62
N SER A 29 -13.30 10.64 14.55
CA SER A 29 -13.46 9.40 15.31
C SER A 29 -13.74 8.21 14.37
N LEU A 30 -13.42 6.99 14.83
CA LEU A 30 -13.67 5.75 14.06
C LEU A 30 -15.11 5.68 13.56
N PHE A 31 -16.08 5.96 14.45
CA PHE A 31 -17.50 5.90 14.11
C PHE A 31 -17.87 6.86 12.98
N LYS A 32 -17.44 8.13 13.04
CA LYS A 32 -17.70 9.12 11.97
C LYS A 32 -17.04 8.73 10.65
N THR A 33 -15.82 8.18 10.70
CA THR A 33 -15.10 7.72 9.52
C THR A 33 -15.82 6.54 8.86
N VAL A 34 -16.21 5.53 9.65
CA VAL A 34 -16.96 4.37 9.16
C VAL A 34 -18.32 4.79 8.60
N LEU A 35 -19.05 5.68 9.28
CA LEU A 35 -20.35 6.18 8.81
C LEU A 35 -20.20 6.93 7.48
N GLY A 36 -19.18 7.78 7.34
CA GLY A 36 -18.89 8.50 6.09
C GLY A 36 -18.56 7.56 4.93
N LEU A 37 -17.74 6.53 5.18
CA LEU A 37 -17.40 5.51 4.19
C LEU A 37 -18.62 4.66 3.81
N ALA A 38 -19.41 4.23 4.79
CA ALA A 38 -20.62 3.45 4.54
C ALA A 38 -21.67 4.25 3.74
N GLY A 39 -21.86 5.53 4.07
CA GLY A 39 -22.74 6.42 3.32
C GLY A 39 -22.28 6.61 1.87
N PHE A 40 -20.97 6.84 1.65
CA PHE A 40 -20.42 6.93 0.31
C PHE A 40 -20.58 5.60 -0.45
N THR A 41 -20.29 4.47 0.20
CA THR A 41 -20.44 3.14 -0.39
C THR A 41 -21.88 2.88 -0.82
N ALA A 42 -22.85 3.17 0.05
CA ALA A 42 -24.28 3.01 -0.28
C ALA A 42 -24.68 3.87 -1.48
N ALA A 43 -24.31 5.15 -1.49
CA ALA A 43 -24.59 6.05 -2.62
C ALA A 43 -23.90 5.59 -3.91
N PHE A 44 -22.66 5.13 -3.82
CA PHE A 44 -21.88 4.63 -4.95
C PHE A 44 -22.54 3.39 -5.59
N TYR A 45 -22.94 2.39 -4.78
CA TYR A 45 -23.62 1.22 -5.28
C TYR A 45 -25.01 1.54 -5.85
N LEU A 46 -25.76 2.47 -5.24
CA LEU A 46 -27.03 2.94 -5.79
C LEU A 46 -26.84 3.57 -7.18
N VAL A 47 -25.83 4.43 -7.35
CA VAL A 47 -25.52 5.04 -8.66
C VAL A 47 -25.12 3.97 -9.67
N LEU A 48 -24.27 3.01 -9.31
CA LEU A 48 -23.85 1.93 -10.21
C LEU A 48 -25.05 1.09 -10.67
N ILE A 49 -25.95 0.70 -9.78
CA ILE A 49 -27.07 -0.16 -10.08
C ILE A 49 -28.17 0.60 -10.86
N PHE A 50 -28.58 1.78 -10.39
CA PHE A 50 -29.76 2.47 -10.95
C PHE A 50 -29.42 3.38 -12.13
N VAL A 51 -28.26 4.02 -12.15
CA VAL A 51 -27.89 4.96 -13.22
C VAL A 51 -27.16 4.24 -14.35
N PHE A 52 -26.15 3.45 -14.01
CA PHE A 52 -25.33 2.77 -15.03
C PHE A 52 -25.86 1.39 -15.42
N ARG A 53 -26.86 0.84 -14.71
CA ARG A 53 -27.33 -0.54 -14.87
C ARG A 53 -26.16 -1.54 -14.97
N TYR A 54 -25.12 -1.27 -14.19
CA TYR A 54 -23.87 -1.98 -14.27
C TYR A 54 -24.03 -3.35 -13.63
N THR A 55 -23.85 -4.41 -14.41
CA THR A 55 -23.70 -5.77 -13.93
C THR A 55 -22.22 -5.99 -13.63
N MET A 56 -21.88 -6.30 -12.39
CA MET A 56 -20.49 -6.54 -11.95
C MET A 56 -20.02 -7.94 -12.37
N GLU A 57 -20.21 -8.31 -13.63
CA GLU A 57 -19.79 -9.60 -14.17
C GLU A 57 -18.28 -9.58 -14.46
N GLY A 58 -17.47 -9.82 -13.43
CA GLY A 58 -16.03 -10.08 -13.60
C GLY A 58 -15.21 -9.02 -14.35
N ASP A 59 -15.81 -7.86 -14.61
CA ASP A 59 -15.23 -6.83 -15.44
C ASP A 59 -14.11 -6.13 -14.68
N ALA A 60 -12.90 -6.17 -15.22
CA ALA A 60 -11.74 -5.46 -14.71
C ALA A 60 -11.97 -3.94 -14.54
N ARG A 61 -12.97 -3.37 -15.22
CA ARG A 61 -13.42 -1.99 -15.03
C ARG A 61 -13.89 -1.73 -13.61
N ALA A 62 -14.46 -2.75 -12.94
CA ALA A 62 -14.84 -2.64 -11.53
C ALA A 62 -13.65 -2.30 -10.62
N ALA A 63 -12.46 -2.83 -10.92
CA ALA A 63 -11.25 -2.52 -10.17
C ALA A 63 -10.90 -1.02 -10.25
N LEU A 64 -11.07 -0.38 -11.40
CA LEU A 64 -10.78 1.04 -11.58
C LEU A 64 -11.80 1.94 -10.85
N THR A 65 -13.05 1.51 -10.69
CA THR A 65 -14.06 2.29 -9.97
C THR A 65 -13.72 2.49 -8.49
N GLY A 66 -12.89 1.62 -7.92
CA GLY A 66 -12.39 1.77 -6.55
C GLY A 66 -11.57 3.02 -6.31
N PHE A 67 -10.93 3.59 -7.33
CA PHE A 67 -10.24 4.88 -7.20
C PHE A 67 -11.17 6.05 -6.89
N LEU A 68 -12.48 5.92 -7.13
CA LEU A 68 -13.46 6.91 -6.69
C LEU A 68 -13.51 7.08 -5.16
N TYR A 69 -13.05 6.06 -4.41
CA TYR A 69 -12.89 6.17 -2.96
C TYR A 69 -11.81 7.17 -2.52
N LEU A 70 -10.93 7.61 -3.42
CA LEU A 70 -10.02 8.72 -3.13
C LEU A 70 -10.78 10.01 -2.78
N ILE A 71 -12.03 10.17 -3.27
CA ILE A 71 -12.88 11.31 -2.95
C ILE A 71 -13.15 11.36 -1.42
N PRO A 72 -13.83 10.36 -0.81
CA PRO A 72 -14.06 10.38 0.63
C PRO A 72 -12.76 10.29 1.42
N PHE A 73 -11.72 9.59 0.97
CA PHE A 73 -10.44 9.51 1.67
C PHE A 73 -9.80 10.87 1.89
N ARG A 74 -9.83 11.76 0.91
CA ARG A 74 -9.32 13.12 1.02
C ARG A 74 -9.97 13.91 2.17
N PHE A 75 -11.23 13.66 2.46
CA PHE A 75 -11.97 14.34 3.52
C PHE A 75 -11.81 13.66 4.89
N LEU A 76 -11.67 12.34 4.91
CA LEU A 76 -11.67 11.53 6.13
C LEU A 76 -10.28 11.31 6.73
N TYR A 77 -9.21 11.35 5.92
CA TYR A 77 -7.84 11.08 6.36
C TYR A 77 -6.94 12.34 6.24
N LYS A 78 -5.85 12.35 7.03
CA LYS A 78 -4.92 13.50 7.11
C LYS A 78 -3.88 13.51 5.99
N GLU A 79 -3.65 12.38 5.35
CA GLU A 79 -2.63 12.18 4.34
C GLU A 79 -2.90 13.01 3.08
N LYS A 80 -1.81 13.38 2.39
CA LYS A 80 -1.88 14.09 1.11
C LYS A 80 -2.53 13.19 0.05
N PRO A 81 -3.29 13.74 -0.92
CA PRO A 81 -3.95 12.94 -1.96
C PRO A 81 -3.01 12.00 -2.73
N SER A 82 -1.77 12.45 -3.01
CA SER A 82 -0.77 11.62 -3.67
C SER A 82 -0.37 10.40 -2.85
N LEU A 83 -0.29 10.53 -1.52
CA LEU A 83 0.03 9.43 -0.63
C LEU A 83 -1.17 8.48 -0.50
N LEU A 84 -2.39 9.02 -0.40
CA LEU A 84 -3.62 8.22 -0.40
C LEU A 84 -3.74 7.36 -1.66
N PHE A 85 -3.39 7.93 -2.83
CA PHE A 85 -3.36 7.17 -4.08
C PHE A 85 -2.37 5.99 -4.03
N VAL A 86 -1.14 6.22 -3.54
CA VAL A 86 -0.13 5.15 -3.38
C VAL A 86 -0.63 4.06 -2.42
N ILE A 87 -1.17 4.45 -1.27
CA ILE A 87 -1.73 3.50 -0.28
C ILE A 87 -2.88 2.69 -0.90
N THR A 88 -3.75 3.35 -1.67
CA THR A 88 -4.85 2.68 -2.36
C THR A 88 -4.31 1.62 -3.34
N CYS A 89 -3.32 1.96 -4.16
CA CYS A 89 -2.68 0.97 -5.05
C CYS A 89 -2.07 -0.21 -4.28
N MET A 90 -1.38 0.05 -3.16
CA MET A 90 -0.81 -1.01 -2.30
C MET A 90 -1.88 -1.99 -1.78
N CYS A 91 -2.99 -1.45 -1.28
CA CYS A 91 -4.10 -2.25 -0.76
C CYS A 91 -4.74 -3.11 -1.86
N TRP A 92 -4.95 -2.51 -3.03
CA TRP A 92 -5.60 -3.17 -4.16
C TRP A 92 -4.75 -4.29 -4.76
N VAL A 93 -3.43 -4.20 -4.73
CA VAL A 93 -2.54 -5.30 -5.18
C VAL A 93 -2.87 -6.60 -4.44
N TYR A 94 -3.06 -6.55 -3.12
CA TYR A 94 -3.40 -7.73 -2.33
C TYR A 94 -4.77 -8.31 -2.70
N THR A 95 -5.81 -7.48 -2.68
CA THR A 95 -7.18 -7.96 -2.92
C THR A 95 -7.41 -8.39 -4.36
N LEU A 96 -6.86 -7.66 -5.34
CA LEU A 96 -6.90 -8.04 -6.75
C LEU A 96 -6.13 -9.34 -6.99
N GLY A 97 -5.00 -9.55 -6.31
CA GLY A 97 -4.23 -10.79 -6.37
C GLY A 97 -5.05 -12.00 -5.92
N ILE A 98 -5.73 -11.89 -4.78
CA ILE A 98 -6.61 -12.95 -4.26
C ILE A 98 -7.75 -13.26 -5.24
N VAL A 99 -8.43 -12.24 -5.76
CA VAL A 99 -9.54 -12.43 -6.70
C VAL A 99 -9.05 -13.05 -7.99
N SER A 100 -7.95 -12.58 -8.56
CA SER A 100 -7.35 -13.14 -9.78
C SER A 100 -6.99 -14.61 -9.59
N LEU A 101 -6.35 -14.94 -8.47
CA LEU A 101 -5.99 -16.32 -8.13
C LEU A 101 -7.24 -17.21 -7.97
N SER A 102 -8.26 -16.70 -7.31
CA SER A 102 -9.53 -17.43 -7.10
C SER A 102 -10.25 -17.70 -8.42
N ILE A 103 -10.31 -16.71 -9.32
CA ILE A 103 -10.96 -16.87 -10.63
C ILE A 103 -10.25 -17.94 -11.45
N GLN A 104 -8.90 -17.88 -11.56
CA GLN A 104 -8.13 -18.85 -12.34
C GLN A 104 -8.19 -20.26 -11.74
N THR A 105 -8.14 -20.36 -10.42
CA THR A 105 -8.25 -21.65 -9.72
C THR A 105 -9.65 -22.25 -9.89
N ALA A 106 -10.71 -21.44 -9.71
CA ALA A 106 -12.09 -21.88 -9.88
C ALA A 106 -12.36 -22.36 -11.31
N ALA A 107 -11.93 -21.59 -12.30
CA ALA A 107 -12.12 -21.92 -13.71
C ALA A 107 -11.38 -23.21 -14.12
N LEU A 108 -10.24 -23.51 -13.49
CA LEU A 108 -9.45 -24.71 -13.78
C LEU A 108 -9.99 -25.98 -13.11
N PHE A 109 -10.42 -25.88 -11.83
CA PHE A 109 -10.80 -27.06 -11.03
C PHE A 109 -12.30 -27.28 -10.91
N TRP A 110 -13.14 -26.23 -11.08
CA TRP A 110 -14.60 -26.27 -10.94
C TRP A 110 -15.32 -25.46 -12.02
N PRO A 111 -15.09 -25.76 -13.30
CA PRO A 111 -15.65 -24.97 -14.42
C PRO A 111 -17.17 -24.87 -14.39
N ASP A 112 -17.84 -25.94 -13.93
CA ASP A 112 -19.30 -26.05 -13.93
C ASP A 112 -19.99 -25.24 -12.82
N GLN A 113 -19.24 -24.84 -11.77
CA GLN A 113 -19.79 -24.14 -10.60
C GLN A 113 -19.83 -22.62 -10.76
N GLY A 114 -19.16 -22.09 -11.77
CA GLY A 114 -19.20 -20.67 -12.13
C GLY A 114 -18.82 -19.74 -10.95
N LEU A 115 -19.63 -18.72 -10.74
CA LEU A 115 -19.34 -17.67 -9.76
C LEU A 115 -19.33 -18.13 -8.29
N LEU A 116 -20.02 -19.22 -7.97
CA LEU A 116 -20.07 -19.77 -6.60
C LEU A 116 -18.71 -20.28 -6.16
N SER A 117 -18.00 -21.02 -7.01
CA SER A 117 -16.64 -21.51 -6.69
C SER A 117 -15.65 -20.36 -6.50
N VAL A 118 -15.76 -19.32 -7.32
CA VAL A 118 -14.94 -18.10 -7.16
C VAL A 118 -15.21 -17.43 -5.81
N PHE A 119 -16.46 -17.23 -5.43
CA PHE A 119 -16.84 -16.63 -4.17
C PHE A 119 -16.31 -17.42 -2.96
N ILE A 120 -16.50 -18.74 -2.97
CA ILE A 120 -15.99 -19.61 -1.90
C ILE A 120 -14.46 -19.49 -1.79
N LEU A 121 -13.72 -19.53 -2.90
CA LEU A 121 -12.27 -19.40 -2.90
C LEU A 121 -11.81 -18.03 -2.43
N VAL A 122 -12.44 -16.95 -2.89
CA VAL A 122 -12.13 -15.58 -2.43
C VAL A 122 -12.29 -15.48 -0.93
N THR A 123 -13.44 -15.92 -0.40
CA THR A 123 -13.73 -15.90 1.03
C THR A 123 -12.71 -16.74 1.83
N LEU A 124 -12.42 -17.97 1.38
CA LEU A 124 -11.44 -18.85 2.04
C LEU A 124 -10.03 -18.25 2.05
N LEU A 125 -9.59 -17.68 0.93
CA LEU A 125 -8.27 -17.04 0.83
C LEU A 125 -8.19 -15.77 1.67
N PHE A 126 -9.23 -14.94 1.71
CA PHE A 126 -9.26 -13.79 2.60
C PHE A 126 -9.17 -14.22 4.07
N PHE A 127 -10.01 -15.15 4.52
CA PHE A 127 -9.97 -15.63 5.91
C PHE A 127 -8.65 -16.34 6.24
N GLY A 128 -8.11 -17.14 5.32
CA GLY A 128 -6.86 -17.86 5.53
C GLY A 128 -5.63 -16.94 5.59
N THR A 129 -5.67 -15.82 4.88
CA THR A 129 -4.53 -14.89 4.78
C THR A 129 -4.69 -13.63 5.63
N ILE A 130 -5.86 -13.38 6.26
CA ILE A 130 -6.12 -12.17 7.06
C ILE A 130 -5.10 -12.00 8.19
N VAL A 131 -4.85 -13.07 8.97
CA VAL A 131 -3.93 -13.02 10.12
C VAL A 131 -2.50 -12.72 9.67
N PRO A 132 -1.89 -13.49 8.73
CA PRO A 132 -0.53 -13.19 8.26
C PRO A 132 -0.44 -11.85 7.54
N PHE A 133 -1.47 -11.40 6.82
CA PHE A 133 -1.47 -10.10 6.16
C PHE A 133 -1.45 -8.96 7.17
N PHE A 134 -2.39 -8.92 8.11
CA PHE A 134 -2.48 -7.84 9.10
C PHE A 134 -1.38 -7.88 10.17
N SER A 135 -0.84 -9.07 10.50
CA SER A 135 0.24 -9.18 11.50
C SER A 135 1.63 -8.97 10.92
N ARG A 136 1.88 -9.30 9.65
CA ARG A 136 3.23 -9.27 9.06
C ARG A 136 3.39 -8.25 7.93
N MET A 137 2.38 -8.06 7.07
CA MET A 137 2.51 -7.19 5.89
C MET A 137 2.09 -5.75 6.18
N VAL A 138 0.93 -5.54 6.81
CA VAL A 138 0.44 -4.18 7.12
C VAL A 138 1.42 -3.40 7.99
N PRO A 139 2.05 -3.95 9.06
CA PRO A 139 3.06 -3.23 9.82
C PRO A 139 4.28 -2.80 9.00
N LYS A 140 4.70 -3.61 8.01
CA LYS A 140 5.78 -3.23 7.09
C LYS A 140 5.37 -2.09 6.17
N TYR A 141 4.11 -2.09 5.69
CA TYR A 141 3.57 -0.98 4.90
C TYR A 141 3.55 0.32 5.72
N VAL A 142 3.02 0.27 6.93
CA VAL A 142 3.01 1.42 7.86
C VAL A 142 4.42 1.92 8.11
N PHE A 143 5.37 1.02 8.42
CA PHE A 143 6.77 1.38 8.62
C PHE A 143 7.39 2.09 7.41
N ILE A 144 7.15 1.59 6.19
CA ILE A 144 7.62 2.22 4.95
C ILE A 144 7.02 3.63 4.84
N LEU A 145 5.69 3.76 4.99
CA LEU A 145 4.97 5.02 4.81
C LEU A 145 5.40 6.10 5.81
N GLU A 146 5.65 5.72 7.06
CA GLU A 146 6.09 6.63 8.12
C GLU A 146 7.53 7.12 7.92
N ASN A 147 8.41 6.26 7.39
CA ASN A 147 9.84 6.56 7.30
C ASN A 147 10.25 7.18 5.95
N ILE A 148 9.54 6.92 4.85
CA ILE A 148 9.87 7.48 3.54
C ILE A 148 9.98 9.01 3.49
N PRO A 149 9.11 9.80 4.16
CA PRO A 149 9.25 11.25 4.18
C PRO A 149 10.62 11.75 4.66
N PHE A 150 11.32 10.98 5.51
CA PHE A 150 12.66 11.32 6.02
C PHE A 150 13.77 11.14 4.98
N PHE A 151 13.53 10.36 3.92
CA PHE A 151 14.53 10.07 2.88
C PHE A 151 14.45 11.01 1.67
N GLY A 152 13.48 11.93 1.66
CA GLY A 152 13.33 12.95 0.64
C GLY A 152 12.49 12.53 -0.59
N LYS A 153 12.32 13.49 -1.50
CA LYS A 153 11.40 13.40 -2.65
C LYS A 153 11.67 12.19 -3.58
N ASN A 154 12.93 11.83 -3.76
CA ASN A 154 13.29 10.77 -4.71
C ASN A 154 12.84 9.39 -4.23
N TRP A 155 12.97 9.09 -2.95
CA TRP A 155 12.49 7.86 -2.34
C TRP A 155 10.98 7.72 -2.41
N TYR A 156 10.27 8.81 -2.13
CA TYR A 156 8.82 8.85 -2.30
C TYR A 156 8.42 8.56 -3.76
N ARG A 157 9.12 9.13 -4.75
CA ARG A 157 8.87 8.86 -6.17
C ARG A 157 9.14 7.40 -6.53
N CYS A 158 10.22 6.79 -6.02
CA CYS A 158 10.50 5.38 -6.23
C CYS A 158 9.39 4.48 -5.65
N LEU A 159 8.93 4.75 -4.43
CA LEU A 159 7.80 4.01 -3.84
C LEU A 159 6.55 4.15 -4.69
N ALA A 160 6.17 5.38 -5.03
CA ALA A 160 4.98 5.65 -5.82
C ALA A 160 5.04 4.94 -7.18
N LEU A 161 6.17 5.05 -7.88
CA LEU A 161 6.36 4.41 -9.18
C LEU A 161 6.29 2.89 -9.07
N SER A 162 7.05 2.29 -8.15
CA SER A 162 7.05 0.82 -7.93
C SER A 162 5.64 0.31 -7.60
N THR A 163 4.92 0.99 -6.72
CA THR A 163 3.57 0.61 -6.31
C THR A 163 2.57 0.71 -7.47
N CYS A 164 2.63 1.81 -8.25
CA CYS A 164 1.79 1.98 -9.43
C CYS A 164 2.09 0.93 -10.50
N VAL A 165 3.38 0.67 -10.79
CA VAL A 165 3.77 -0.36 -11.77
C VAL A 165 3.26 -1.74 -11.34
N ASN A 166 3.45 -2.13 -10.08
CA ASN A 166 2.95 -3.40 -9.56
C ASN A 166 1.43 -3.52 -9.68
N PHE A 167 0.68 -2.47 -9.34
CA PHE A 167 -0.77 -2.46 -9.45
C PHE A 167 -1.23 -2.57 -10.92
N PHE A 168 -0.73 -1.72 -11.80
CA PHE A 168 -1.15 -1.73 -13.20
C PHE A 168 -0.72 -2.98 -13.94
N LEU A 169 0.45 -3.54 -13.64
CA LEU A 169 0.91 -4.81 -14.19
C LEU A 169 -0.02 -5.95 -13.77
N LEU A 170 -0.36 -6.03 -12.48
CA LEU A 170 -1.31 -7.03 -11.98
C LEU A 170 -2.70 -6.86 -12.61
N LEU A 171 -3.17 -5.61 -12.77
CA LEU A 171 -4.43 -5.31 -13.42
C LEU A 171 -4.43 -5.76 -14.89
N LEU A 172 -3.37 -5.48 -15.65
CA LEU A 172 -3.23 -5.92 -17.04
C LEU A 172 -3.24 -7.45 -17.16
N VAL A 173 -2.50 -8.14 -16.28
CA VAL A 173 -2.50 -9.61 -16.24
C VAL A 173 -3.89 -10.13 -15.86
N HIS A 174 -4.56 -9.52 -14.90
CA HIS A 174 -5.93 -9.88 -14.53
C HIS A 174 -6.89 -9.76 -15.72
N ILE A 175 -6.86 -8.64 -16.44
CA ILE A 175 -7.68 -8.43 -17.65
C ILE A 175 -7.38 -9.50 -18.73
N TYR A 176 -6.11 -9.77 -18.98
CA TYR A 176 -5.69 -10.80 -19.93
C TYR A 176 -6.25 -12.18 -19.52
N LEU A 177 -6.10 -12.56 -18.26
CA LEU A 177 -6.52 -13.86 -17.75
C LEU A 177 -8.05 -14.04 -17.74
N LEU A 178 -8.85 -12.96 -17.69
CA LEU A 178 -10.32 -13.05 -17.80
C LEU A 178 -10.77 -13.49 -19.21
N SER A 179 -10.00 -13.17 -20.24
CA SER A 179 -10.30 -13.54 -21.63
C SER A 179 -9.54 -14.77 -22.13
N ALA A 180 -8.54 -15.25 -21.38
CA ALA A 180 -7.74 -16.42 -21.72
C ALA A 180 -8.41 -17.71 -21.26
N GLU A 181 -8.19 -18.80 -22.00
CA GLU A 181 -8.63 -20.12 -21.56
C GLU A 181 -7.92 -20.54 -20.27
N PRO A 182 -8.62 -21.13 -19.28
CA PRO A 182 -8.01 -21.58 -18.03
C PRO A 182 -6.93 -22.62 -18.28
N SER A 183 -5.72 -22.39 -17.75
CA SER A 183 -4.62 -23.32 -17.87
C SER A 183 -3.68 -23.29 -16.66
N PHE A 184 -2.97 -24.38 -16.40
CA PHE A 184 -1.93 -24.41 -15.37
C PHE A 184 -0.82 -23.40 -15.63
N MET A 185 -0.51 -23.11 -16.91
CA MET A 185 0.45 -22.07 -17.27
C MET A 185 0.01 -20.68 -16.83
N ASN A 186 -1.26 -20.32 -17.03
CA ASN A 186 -1.83 -19.05 -16.59
C ASN A 186 -1.78 -18.92 -15.07
N LEU A 187 -2.09 -19.99 -14.34
CA LEU A 187 -1.98 -20.03 -12.89
C LEU A 187 -0.53 -19.85 -12.41
N ALA A 188 0.43 -20.50 -13.10
CA ALA A 188 1.86 -20.35 -12.81
C ALA A 188 2.36 -18.91 -13.06
N ILE A 189 1.98 -18.30 -14.19
CA ILE A 189 2.33 -16.91 -14.53
C ILE A 189 1.80 -15.97 -13.43
N LEU A 190 0.55 -16.14 -13.01
CA LEU A 190 -0.04 -15.33 -11.95
C LEU A 190 0.67 -15.52 -10.60
N ALA A 191 0.98 -16.78 -10.23
CA ALA A 191 1.71 -17.08 -9.01
C ALA A 191 3.13 -16.48 -9.00
N MET A 192 3.84 -16.54 -10.13
CA MET A 192 5.15 -15.89 -10.31
C MET A 192 5.04 -14.37 -10.18
N LEU A 193 4.04 -13.75 -10.81
CA LEU A 193 3.82 -12.30 -10.71
C LEU A 193 3.53 -11.88 -9.28
N LEU A 194 2.61 -12.56 -8.57
CA LEU A 194 2.28 -12.27 -7.18
C LEU A 194 3.50 -12.43 -6.26
N SER A 195 4.31 -13.47 -6.50
CA SER A 195 5.57 -13.66 -5.78
C SER A 195 6.57 -12.54 -6.02
N ALA A 196 6.74 -12.10 -7.28
CA ALA A 196 7.62 -10.99 -7.64
C ALA A 196 7.16 -9.67 -7.00
N VAL A 197 5.86 -9.38 -7.03
CA VAL A 197 5.26 -8.22 -6.36
C VAL A 197 5.51 -8.27 -4.85
N TRP A 198 5.30 -9.40 -4.22
CA TRP A 198 5.56 -9.57 -2.79
C TRP A 198 7.02 -9.37 -2.42
N ILE A 199 7.94 -9.97 -3.19
CA ILE A 199 9.39 -9.80 -3.01
C ILE A 199 9.78 -8.32 -3.18
N SER A 200 9.21 -7.60 -4.17
CA SER A 200 9.50 -6.18 -4.37
C SER A 200 9.17 -5.32 -3.14
N TYR A 201 8.05 -5.59 -2.46
CA TYR A 201 7.70 -4.91 -1.21
C TYR A 201 8.60 -5.30 -0.03
N LEU A 202 9.04 -6.56 0.04
CA LEU A 202 10.01 -6.99 1.05
C LEU A 202 11.36 -6.30 0.86
N ILE A 203 11.85 -6.22 -0.37
CA ILE A 203 13.10 -5.51 -0.70
C ILE A 203 12.98 -4.04 -0.30
N LEU A 204 11.88 -3.38 -0.68
CA LEU A 204 11.64 -1.99 -0.32
C LEU A 204 11.64 -1.79 1.21
N TYR A 205 10.98 -2.68 1.96
CA TYR A 205 11.00 -2.65 3.42
C TYR A 205 12.44 -2.78 3.97
N MET A 206 13.22 -3.74 3.47
CA MET A 206 14.61 -3.96 3.92
C MET A 206 15.50 -2.75 3.63
N VAL A 207 15.33 -2.12 2.47
CA VAL A 207 16.09 -0.92 2.10
C VAL A 207 15.73 0.25 3.03
N VAL A 208 14.43 0.48 3.29
CA VAL A 208 13.99 1.53 4.22
C VAL A 208 14.50 1.25 5.63
N LEU A 209 14.38 0.01 6.11
CA LEU A 209 14.87 -0.41 7.43
C LEU A 209 16.39 -0.19 7.57
N GLY A 210 17.17 -0.63 6.59
CA GLY A 210 18.62 -0.43 6.58
C GLY A 210 19.01 1.06 6.60
N SER A 211 18.29 1.87 5.83
CA SER A 211 18.52 3.33 5.80
C SER A 211 18.19 3.99 7.15
N VAL A 212 17.10 3.58 7.83
CA VAL A 212 16.75 4.07 9.17
C VAL A 212 17.83 3.68 10.19
N GLN A 213 18.29 2.43 10.14
CA GLN A 213 19.37 1.95 11.03
C GLN A 213 20.67 2.70 10.79
N MET A 214 21.06 2.89 9.52
CA MET A 214 22.26 3.65 9.17
C MET A 214 22.21 5.09 9.70
N ASN A 215 21.06 5.77 9.56
CA ASN A 215 20.87 7.12 10.09
C ASN A 215 20.95 7.17 11.63
N ARG A 216 20.44 6.14 12.32
CA ARG A 216 20.57 6.03 13.78
C ARG A 216 22.03 5.83 14.20
N LEU A 217 22.77 4.94 13.52
CA LEU A 217 24.19 4.71 13.77
C LEU A 217 25.02 5.98 13.50
N LYS A 218 24.72 6.68 12.38
CA LYS A 218 25.39 7.97 12.08
C LYS A 218 25.15 9.00 13.19
N LYS A 219 23.90 9.15 13.66
CA LYS A 219 23.60 10.06 14.77
C LYS A 219 24.34 9.68 16.05
N ALA A 220 24.33 8.39 16.40
CA ALA A 220 25.08 7.91 17.59
C ALA A 220 26.60 8.12 17.48
N ALA A 221 27.18 8.01 16.28
CA ALA A 221 28.58 8.25 16.04
C ALA A 221 29.00 9.73 16.07
N LEU A 222 28.04 10.65 15.83
CA LEU A 222 28.27 12.10 15.74
C LEU A 222 27.84 12.87 16.99
N GLN A 223 27.19 12.21 17.95
CA GLN A 223 26.73 12.84 19.20
C GLN A 223 27.48 12.29 20.41
N ASP A 224 27.72 13.14 21.39
CA ASP A 224 28.21 12.74 22.69
C ASP A 224 27.08 12.06 23.49
N PRO A 225 27.31 10.83 24.01
CA PRO A 225 26.25 10.05 24.66
C PRO A 225 25.77 10.63 25.99
N LEU A 226 26.57 11.49 26.65
CA LEU A 226 26.23 12.07 27.95
C LEU A 226 25.45 13.38 27.82
N THR A 227 25.88 14.22 26.88
CA THR A 227 25.32 15.57 26.72
C THR A 227 24.28 15.68 25.59
N GLY A 228 24.30 14.72 24.64
CA GLY A 228 23.49 14.77 23.41
C GLY A 228 23.97 15.82 22.40
N LEU A 229 25.04 16.55 22.69
CA LEU A 229 25.62 17.54 21.79
C LEU A 229 26.45 16.86 20.70
N GLY A 230 26.77 17.61 19.64
CA GLY A 230 27.67 17.15 18.60
C GLY A 230 29.06 16.91 19.18
N ASN A 231 29.67 15.76 18.86
CA ASN A 231 31.02 15.45 19.23
C ASN A 231 32.04 16.06 18.22
N ARG A 232 33.33 15.83 18.42
CA ARG A 232 34.40 16.33 17.54
C ARG A 232 34.18 15.92 16.06
N ALA A 233 33.66 14.71 15.81
CA ALA A 233 33.44 14.24 14.44
C ALA A 233 32.32 15.06 13.75
N MET A 234 31.26 15.39 14.47
CA MET A 234 30.18 16.27 13.96
C MET A 234 30.72 17.67 13.65
N LEU A 235 31.53 18.25 14.56
CA LEU A 235 32.14 19.55 14.32
C LEU A 235 32.93 19.56 13.00
N LEU A 236 33.74 18.52 12.76
CA LEU A 236 34.57 18.43 11.55
C LEU A 236 33.71 18.26 10.28
N GLU A 237 32.58 17.48 10.32
CA GLU A 237 31.65 17.40 9.21
C GLU A 237 30.98 18.77 8.90
N ASP A 238 30.53 19.48 9.93
CA ASP A 238 29.85 20.78 9.78
C ASP A 238 30.85 21.85 9.23
N LEU A 239 32.07 21.87 9.73
CA LEU A 239 33.12 22.73 9.22
C LEU A 239 33.43 22.45 7.74
N ALA A 240 33.51 21.18 7.35
CA ALA A 240 33.75 20.81 5.95
C ALA A 240 32.64 21.29 5.03
N VAL A 241 31.37 21.28 5.50
CA VAL A 241 30.21 21.81 4.75
C VAL A 241 30.30 23.32 4.64
N LEU A 242 30.61 24.03 5.74
CA LEU A 242 30.71 25.49 5.76
C LEU A 242 31.83 26.01 4.83
N ILE A 243 32.98 25.35 4.86
CA ILE A 243 34.12 25.69 3.99
C ILE A 243 33.76 25.52 2.51
N ARG A 244 33.00 24.44 2.16
CA ARG A 244 32.61 24.20 0.78
C ARG A 244 31.49 25.15 0.29
N SER A 245 30.72 25.73 1.20
CA SER A 245 29.60 26.63 0.85
C SER A 245 30.04 28.06 0.55
N ASP A 246 31.33 28.39 0.66
CA ASP A 246 31.91 29.72 0.49
C ASP A 246 31.24 30.81 1.35
N SER A 247 30.61 30.39 2.46
CA SER A 247 29.94 31.26 3.41
C SER A 247 30.91 31.76 4.50
N VAL A 248 30.78 33.01 4.90
CA VAL A 248 31.53 33.59 6.01
C VAL A 248 30.99 33.02 7.31
N PHE A 249 31.85 32.41 8.12
CA PHE A 249 31.48 31.87 9.44
C PHE A 249 32.54 32.21 10.48
N SER A 250 32.17 32.15 11.75
CA SER A 250 33.09 32.31 12.90
C SER A 250 32.99 31.10 13.80
N ILE A 251 34.12 30.72 14.40
CA ILE A 251 34.19 29.63 15.38
C ILE A 251 34.48 30.24 16.74
N LEU A 252 33.66 29.93 17.73
CA LEU A 252 33.88 30.29 19.11
C LEU A 252 34.25 29.06 19.92
N PHE A 253 35.45 29.06 20.51
CA PHE A 253 35.88 28.06 21.47
C PHE A 253 35.66 28.58 22.89
N MET A 254 34.92 27.82 23.68
CA MET A 254 34.78 28.11 25.11
C MET A 254 35.31 26.93 25.91
N ASP A 255 36.16 27.22 26.89
CA ASP A 255 36.59 26.27 27.91
C ASP A 255 35.98 26.70 29.23
N LEU A 256 35.55 25.72 30.04
CA LEU A 256 35.03 25.96 31.38
C LEU A 256 36.18 25.71 32.35
N ASP A 257 36.84 26.78 32.78
CA ASP A 257 37.79 26.70 33.86
C ASP A 257 37.10 26.19 35.12
N ARG A 258 37.75 25.26 35.81
CA ARG A 258 37.27 24.68 37.08
C ARG A 258 37.53 25.62 38.25
#